data_e00eae33903d5e94075439875beecdd7
#
_entry.id   e00eae33903d5e94075439875beecdd7
#
_cell.length_a   1.000
_cell.length_b   1.000
_cell.length_c   1.000
_cell.angle_alpha   90.00
_cell.angle_beta   90.00
_cell.angle_gamma   90.00
#
_symmetry.space_group_name_H-M   'P 1'
#
loop_
_entity.id
_entity.type
_entity.pdbx_description
1 polymer ?
#
loop_
_entity_poly.entity_id
_entity_poly.type
_entity_poly.pdbx_seq_one_letter_code
_entity_poly.pdbx_strand_id
1 'polypeptide(L)'
;MIKKTIGVGVIWNQQGQILIDRRRPTGVLGGFWEFPGGKIETGETSEECIKREIWEELGIVIEVGKHLITIAHTYAHLHVTLIVHHCQYIDGVPQPIECDEIRWVNLEELDEFNFPEANFQIIAALRQAG
;
A
#
# COMPACT_ATOMS: atom_id res chain seq x y z
N MET A 1 -22.03 7.12 -7.26
CA MET A 1 -20.64 7.19 -6.76
C MET A 1 -19.99 5.82 -6.88
N ILE A 2 -18.78 5.77 -7.40
CA ILE A 2 -18.01 4.52 -7.50
C ILE A 2 -17.41 4.19 -6.14
N LYS A 3 -17.56 2.94 -5.70
CA LYS A 3 -17.01 2.46 -4.44
C LYS A 3 -15.98 1.38 -4.71
N LYS A 4 -14.81 1.48 -4.06
CA LYS A 4 -13.74 0.49 -4.16
C LYS A 4 -13.25 0.10 -2.78
N THR A 5 -13.03 -1.19 -2.56
CA THR A 5 -12.37 -1.70 -1.36
C THR A 5 -11.00 -2.20 -1.76
N ILE A 6 -9.98 -1.66 -1.12
CA ILE A 6 -8.57 -1.86 -1.47
C ILE A 6 -7.86 -2.53 -0.30
N GLY A 7 -7.13 -3.61 -0.59
CA GLY A 7 -6.22 -4.21 0.38
C GLY A 7 -4.85 -3.55 0.25
N VAL A 8 -4.27 -3.10 1.34
CA VAL A 8 -3.00 -2.35 1.35
C VAL A 8 -2.02 -3.02 2.30
N GLY A 9 -0.78 -3.17 1.85
CA GLY A 9 0.30 -3.73 2.67
C GLY A 9 1.35 -2.69 3.05
N VAL A 10 1.63 -2.58 4.34
CA VAL A 10 2.81 -1.88 4.85
C VAL A 10 3.88 -2.95 4.99
N ILE A 11 4.79 -3.02 4.02
CA ILE A 11 5.76 -4.10 3.90
C ILE A 11 7.07 -3.71 4.57
N TRP A 12 7.44 -4.49 5.59
CA TRP A 12 8.66 -4.27 6.36
C TRP A 12 9.75 -5.24 5.96
N ASN A 13 10.99 -4.76 5.78
CA ASN A 13 12.16 -5.62 5.65
C ASN A 13 12.84 -5.80 7.01
N GLN A 14 13.93 -6.57 7.04
CA GLN A 14 14.66 -6.84 8.27
C GLN A 14 15.39 -5.62 8.84
N GLN A 15 15.61 -4.59 8.00
CA GLN A 15 16.25 -3.34 8.43
C GLN A 15 15.24 -2.34 8.98
N GLY A 16 13.96 -2.71 9.10
CA GLY A 16 12.93 -1.83 9.59
C GLY A 16 12.48 -0.77 8.59
N GLN A 17 12.72 -1.01 7.30
CA GLN A 17 12.30 -0.11 6.24
C GLN A 17 10.98 -0.57 5.62
N ILE A 18 10.23 0.38 5.07
CA ILE A 18 8.93 0.18 4.45
C ILE A 18 9.06 0.34 2.93
N LEU A 19 8.41 -0.55 2.18
CA LEU A 19 8.40 -0.48 0.72
C LEU A 19 7.24 0.39 0.25
N ILE A 20 7.56 1.42 -0.54
CA ILE A 20 6.58 2.29 -1.17
C ILE A 20 6.80 2.30 -2.68
N ASP A 21 5.76 2.62 -3.44
CA ASP A 21 5.87 2.76 -4.89
C ASP A 21 5.23 4.06 -5.37
N ARG A 22 5.71 4.55 -6.52
CA ARG A 22 5.16 5.74 -7.17
C ARG A 22 4.29 5.31 -8.34
N ARG A 23 3.05 5.76 -8.35
CA ARG A 23 2.11 5.48 -9.43
C ARG A 23 2.60 6.12 -10.73
N ARG A 24 2.30 5.47 -11.87
CA ARG A 24 2.58 6.03 -13.19
C ARG A 24 1.88 7.40 -13.32
N PRO A 25 2.43 8.32 -14.15
CA PRO A 25 1.92 9.69 -14.20
C PRO A 25 0.53 9.85 -14.81
N THR A 26 -0.10 8.76 -15.27
CA THR A 26 -1.43 8.78 -15.87
C THR A 26 -2.48 8.20 -14.93
N GLY A 27 -3.74 8.59 -15.12
CA GLY A 27 -4.86 8.08 -14.32
C GLY A 27 -5.09 8.85 -13.03
N VAL A 28 -6.00 8.35 -12.23
CA VAL A 28 -6.36 8.95 -10.95
C VAL A 28 -5.15 8.87 -10.00
N LEU A 29 -4.80 10.00 -9.38
CA LEU A 29 -3.66 10.10 -8.45
C LEU A 29 -2.32 9.70 -9.07
N GLY A 30 -2.17 9.89 -10.40
CA GLY A 30 -0.92 9.62 -11.09
C GLY A 30 0.24 10.43 -10.53
N GLY A 31 1.42 9.79 -10.40
CA GLY A 31 2.62 10.44 -9.88
C GLY A 31 2.73 10.50 -8.36
N PHE A 32 1.66 10.17 -7.63
CA PHE A 32 1.72 10.07 -6.17
C PHE A 32 2.41 8.77 -5.73
N TRP A 33 3.02 8.82 -4.56
CA TRP A 33 3.53 7.63 -3.88
C TRP A 33 2.40 6.93 -3.12
N GLU A 34 2.55 5.63 -2.90
CA GLU A 34 1.54 4.84 -2.20
C GLU A 34 2.17 3.64 -1.51
N PHE A 35 1.43 3.07 -0.56
CA PHE A 35 1.72 1.75 -0.04
C PHE A 35 1.14 0.72 -1.01
N PRO A 36 1.86 -0.36 -1.34
CA PRO A 36 1.39 -1.33 -2.33
C PRO A 36 0.08 -2.01 -1.95
N GLY A 37 -0.71 -2.34 -2.96
CA GLY A 37 -1.97 -3.04 -2.76
C GLY A 37 -2.85 -2.94 -4.00
N GLY A 38 -4.09 -3.34 -3.86
CA GLY A 38 -5.02 -3.27 -4.96
C GLY A 38 -6.43 -3.68 -4.56
N LYS A 39 -7.31 -3.73 -5.57
CA LYS A 39 -8.72 -3.99 -5.37
C LYS A 39 -8.98 -5.41 -4.89
N ILE A 40 -9.79 -5.54 -3.84
CA ILE A 40 -10.25 -6.83 -3.36
C ILE A 40 -11.28 -7.39 -4.34
N GLU A 41 -11.06 -8.61 -4.80
CA GLU A 41 -11.96 -9.29 -5.73
C GLU A 41 -13.02 -10.08 -4.97
N THR A 42 -14.13 -10.37 -5.66
CA THR A 42 -15.24 -11.14 -5.07
C THR A 42 -14.74 -12.49 -4.56
N GLY A 43 -15.07 -12.79 -3.30
CA GLY A 43 -14.69 -14.06 -2.67
C GLY A 43 -13.29 -14.07 -2.08
N GLU A 44 -12.56 -12.96 -2.20
CA GLU A 44 -11.18 -12.83 -1.71
C GLU A 44 -11.18 -12.13 -0.35
N THR A 45 -10.36 -12.61 0.60
CA THR A 45 -10.14 -11.89 1.85
C THR A 45 -9.16 -10.74 1.60
N SER A 46 -9.09 -9.78 2.52
CA SER A 46 -8.13 -8.69 2.42
C SER A 46 -6.70 -9.22 2.41
N GLU A 47 -6.40 -10.24 3.22
CA GLU A 47 -5.08 -10.85 3.28
C GLU A 47 -4.69 -11.54 1.97
N GLU A 48 -5.63 -12.28 1.39
CA GLU A 48 -5.41 -12.93 0.07
C GLU A 48 -5.17 -11.89 -1.02
N CYS A 49 -5.95 -10.81 -1.01
CA CYS A 49 -5.82 -9.70 -1.94
C CYS A 49 -4.44 -9.05 -1.85
N ILE A 50 -4.01 -8.72 -0.65
CA ILE A 50 -2.73 -8.04 -0.42
C ILE A 50 -1.58 -8.92 -0.94
N LYS A 51 -1.59 -10.20 -0.61
CA LYS A 51 -0.56 -11.13 -1.06
C LYS A 51 -0.52 -11.24 -2.59
N ARG A 52 -1.67 -11.37 -3.23
CA ARG A 52 -1.81 -11.48 -4.69
C ARG A 52 -1.37 -10.21 -5.39
N GLU A 53 -1.88 -9.05 -4.97
CA GLU A 53 -1.59 -7.77 -5.60
C GLU A 53 -0.09 -7.43 -5.51
N ILE A 54 0.52 -7.67 -4.36
CA ILE A 54 1.95 -7.38 -4.18
C ILE A 54 2.79 -8.31 -5.05
N TRP A 55 2.41 -9.58 -5.19
CA TRP A 55 3.06 -10.48 -6.11
C TRP A 55 2.96 -9.98 -7.56
N GLU A 56 1.76 -9.59 -7.99
CA GLU A 56 1.52 -9.12 -9.36
C GLU A 56 2.27 -7.81 -9.66
N GLU A 57 2.25 -6.87 -8.73
CA GLU A 57 2.81 -5.54 -8.95
C GLU A 57 4.32 -5.45 -8.76
N LEU A 58 4.87 -6.22 -7.83
CA LEU A 58 6.25 -6.08 -7.39
C LEU A 58 7.08 -7.36 -7.50
N GLY A 59 6.47 -8.50 -7.74
CA GLY A 59 7.17 -9.78 -7.91
C GLY A 59 7.80 -10.31 -6.63
N ILE A 60 7.29 -9.94 -5.46
CA ILE A 60 7.81 -10.42 -4.18
C ILE A 60 6.78 -11.24 -3.42
N VAL A 61 7.28 -12.09 -2.53
CA VAL A 61 6.47 -12.87 -1.59
C VAL A 61 6.51 -12.20 -0.24
N ILE A 62 5.33 -11.99 0.34
CA ILE A 62 5.20 -11.40 1.66
C ILE A 62 4.35 -12.30 2.55
N GLU A 63 4.46 -12.11 3.85
CA GLU A 63 3.55 -12.68 4.83
C GLU A 63 2.68 -11.55 5.36
N VAL A 64 1.37 -11.69 5.21
CA VAL A 64 0.42 -10.70 5.71
C VAL A 64 0.24 -10.91 7.21
N GLY A 65 0.42 -9.86 7.96
CA GLY A 65 0.35 -9.88 9.43
C GLY A 65 -0.83 -9.13 9.98
N LYS A 66 -0.58 -8.45 11.08
CA LYS A 66 -1.61 -7.77 11.86
C LYS A 66 -2.27 -6.63 11.09
N HIS A 67 -3.59 -6.53 11.21
CA HIS A 67 -4.35 -5.38 10.73
C HIS A 67 -3.89 -4.10 11.45
N LEU A 68 -3.63 -3.06 10.67
CA LEU A 68 -3.22 -1.77 11.20
C LEU A 68 -4.40 -0.81 11.34
N ILE A 69 -5.12 -0.58 10.25
CA ILE A 69 -6.21 0.40 10.20
C ILE A 69 -7.12 0.14 9.00
N THR A 70 -8.37 0.53 9.11
CA THR A 70 -9.31 0.58 7.98
C THR A 70 -9.76 2.03 7.82
N ILE A 71 -9.63 2.55 6.59
CA ILE A 71 -9.87 3.96 6.28
C ILE A 71 -10.94 4.06 5.19
N ALA A 72 -11.93 4.93 5.42
CA ALA A 72 -12.90 5.30 4.39
C ALA A 72 -12.63 6.75 3.97
N HIS A 73 -12.48 6.99 2.68
CA HIS A 73 -12.18 8.31 2.16
C HIS A 73 -12.86 8.54 0.82
N THR A 74 -13.30 9.76 0.57
CA THR A 74 -13.97 10.12 -0.68
C THR A 74 -13.12 11.12 -1.46
N TYR A 75 -12.82 10.77 -2.71
CA TYR A 75 -12.19 11.66 -3.69
C TYR A 75 -13.22 11.94 -4.78
N ALA A 76 -13.63 13.20 -4.95
CA ALA A 76 -14.61 13.58 -5.97
C ALA A 76 -15.80 12.58 -6.03
N HIS A 77 -15.85 11.72 -7.04
CA HIS A 77 -16.91 10.73 -7.23
C HIS A 77 -16.48 9.31 -6.86
N LEU A 78 -15.31 9.16 -6.22
CA LEU A 78 -14.76 7.86 -5.84
C LEU A 78 -14.71 7.73 -4.31
N HIS A 79 -15.40 6.72 -3.80
CA HIS A 79 -15.29 6.35 -2.38
C HIS A 79 -14.40 5.13 -2.25
N VAL A 80 -13.31 5.26 -1.47
CA VAL A 80 -12.38 4.16 -1.23
C VAL A 80 -12.42 3.72 0.22
N THR A 81 -12.36 2.41 0.43
CA THR A 81 -12.12 1.84 1.75
C THR A 81 -10.79 1.11 1.67
N LEU A 82 -9.83 1.53 2.48
CA LEU A 82 -8.51 0.90 2.55
C LEU A 82 -8.45 0.00 3.76
N ILE A 83 -8.18 -1.28 3.55
CA ILE A 83 -7.97 -2.25 4.62
C ILE A 83 -6.48 -2.52 4.66
N VAL A 84 -5.81 -2.02 5.70
CA VAL A 84 -4.35 -1.95 5.77
C VAL A 84 -3.80 -2.96 6.78
N HIS A 85 -2.87 -3.79 6.33
CA HIS A 85 -2.16 -4.74 7.18
C HIS A 85 -0.66 -4.49 7.17
N HIS A 86 -0.02 -4.76 8.30
CA HIS A 86 1.43 -4.94 8.32
C HIS A 86 1.77 -6.21 7.56
N CYS A 87 2.86 -6.19 6.82
CA CYS A 87 3.35 -7.35 6.08
C CYS A 87 4.85 -7.50 6.32
N GLN A 88 5.32 -8.74 6.27
CA GLN A 88 6.75 -9.02 6.34
C GLN A 88 7.25 -9.45 4.96
N TYR A 89 8.29 -8.79 4.48
CA TYR A 89 8.98 -9.21 3.26
C TYR A 89 9.65 -10.57 3.48
N ILE A 90 9.40 -11.51 2.59
CA ILE A 90 9.91 -12.89 2.70
C ILE A 90 10.94 -13.21 1.62
N ASP A 91 10.61 -12.95 0.34
CA ASP A 91 11.45 -13.40 -0.78
C ASP A 91 11.21 -12.58 -2.03
N GLY A 92 12.17 -12.63 -2.94
CA GLY A 92 12.11 -11.97 -4.25
C GLY A 92 12.79 -10.61 -4.25
N VAL A 93 13.16 -10.15 -5.44
CA VAL A 93 13.71 -8.81 -5.64
C VAL A 93 12.59 -7.91 -6.15
N PRO A 94 12.20 -6.87 -5.39
CA PRO A 94 11.12 -5.99 -5.83
C PRO A 94 11.40 -5.37 -7.20
N GLN A 95 10.40 -5.41 -8.08
CA GLN A 95 10.48 -4.85 -9.43
C GLN A 95 9.30 -3.89 -9.64
N PRO A 96 9.51 -2.75 -10.30
CA PRO A 96 8.42 -1.81 -10.61
C PRO A 96 7.60 -2.30 -11.81
N ILE A 97 6.88 -3.41 -11.65
CA ILE A 97 6.15 -4.06 -12.76
C ILE A 97 4.97 -3.19 -13.21
N GLU A 98 4.21 -2.64 -12.27
CA GLU A 98 3.01 -1.84 -12.56
C GLU A 98 3.07 -0.42 -12.01
N CYS A 99 4.26 0.04 -11.63
CA CYS A 99 4.49 1.39 -11.12
C CYS A 99 5.72 1.99 -11.76
N ASP A 100 5.97 3.26 -11.46
CA ASP A 100 7.07 4.01 -12.07
C ASP A 100 8.39 3.83 -11.33
N GLU A 101 8.32 3.70 -10.01
CA GLU A 101 9.48 3.64 -9.13
C GLU A 101 9.11 2.95 -7.82
N ILE A 102 10.08 2.30 -7.18
CA ILE A 102 9.92 1.72 -5.84
C ILE A 102 11.07 2.16 -4.94
N ARG A 103 10.81 2.25 -3.63
CA ARG A 103 11.84 2.59 -2.64
C ARG A 103 11.58 1.89 -1.31
N TRP A 104 12.65 1.46 -0.66
CA TRP A 104 12.64 1.13 0.76
C TRP A 104 12.96 2.42 1.53
N VAL A 105 12.10 2.79 2.47
CA VAL A 105 12.25 4.04 3.23
C VAL A 105 12.08 3.78 4.73
N ASN A 106 12.71 4.63 5.53
CA ASN A 106 12.49 4.61 6.96
C ASN A 106 11.19 5.33 7.30
N LEU A 107 10.59 5.00 8.43
CA LEU A 107 9.32 5.60 8.85
C LEU A 107 9.38 7.13 8.88
N GLU A 108 10.47 7.69 9.40
CA GLU A 108 10.64 9.14 9.49
C GLU A 108 10.81 9.84 8.15
N GLU A 109 11.14 9.09 7.09
CA GLU A 109 11.29 9.64 5.73
C GLU A 109 9.97 9.79 4.98
N LEU A 110 8.87 9.22 5.49
CA LEU A 110 7.59 9.22 4.77
C LEU A 110 7.08 10.62 4.44
N ASP A 111 7.41 11.64 5.25
CA ASP A 111 7.01 13.02 4.98
C ASP A 111 7.68 13.63 3.75
N GLU A 112 8.76 13.01 3.26
CA GLU A 112 9.49 13.49 2.09
C GLU A 112 8.83 13.10 0.77
N PHE A 113 7.78 12.27 0.83
CA PHE A 113 7.10 11.74 -0.34
C PHE A 113 5.67 12.26 -0.42
N ASN A 114 5.20 12.45 -1.65
CA ASN A 114 3.86 13.01 -1.90
C ASN A 114 2.82 11.88 -1.95
N PHE A 115 2.15 11.65 -0.84
CA PHE A 115 1.08 10.64 -0.72
C PHE A 115 -0.29 11.26 -0.93
N PRO A 116 -1.27 10.51 -1.46
CA PRO A 116 -2.67 10.94 -1.48
C PRO A 116 -3.20 11.10 -0.04
N GLU A 117 -4.19 11.94 0.12
CA GLU A 117 -4.73 12.30 1.44
C GLU A 117 -5.14 11.09 2.28
N ALA A 118 -5.78 10.08 1.66
CA ALA A 118 -6.21 8.87 2.38
C ALA A 118 -5.05 8.16 3.07
N ASN A 119 -3.84 8.26 2.52
CA ASN A 119 -2.64 7.61 3.08
C ASN A 119 -2.09 8.33 4.32
N PHE A 120 -2.50 9.56 4.58
CA PHE A 120 -2.05 10.30 5.77
C PHE A 120 -2.45 9.58 7.05
N GLN A 121 -3.61 8.94 7.06
CA GLN A 121 -4.08 8.18 8.23
C GLN A 121 -3.25 6.91 8.46
N ILE A 122 -2.73 6.31 7.38
CA ILE A 122 -1.84 5.14 7.48
C ILE A 122 -0.54 5.58 8.17
N ILE A 123 0.05 6.69 7.70
CA ILE A 123 1.29 7.22 8.25
C ILE A 123 1.12 7.58 9.73
N ALA A 124 0.01 8.23 10.07
CA ALA A 124 -0.30 8.59 11.46
C ALA A 124 -0.41 7.33 12.35
N ALA A 125 -1.09 6.30 11.85
CA ALA A 125 -1.24 5.03 12.58
C ALA A 125 0.11 4.34 12.81
N LEU A 126 1.00 4.37 11.81
CA LEU A 126 2.33 3.79 11.93
C LEU A 126 3.16 4.50 13.00
N ARG A 127 3.05 5.82 13.09
CA ARG A 127 3.78 6.61 14.10
C ARG A 127 3.25 6.41 15.50
N GLN A 128 1.96 6.17 15.65
CA GLN A 128 1.36 5.88 16.96
C GLN A 128 1.73 4.49 17.45
N ALA A 129 1.86 3.52 16.56
CA ALA A 129 2.17 2.14 16.89
C ALA A 129 3.64 1.96 17.30
N GLY A 130 4.48 2.85 16.83
CA GLY A 130 5.92 2.82 17.14
C GLY A 130 6.22 3.52 18.44
#